data_3e9b58a2bed23e4c8e2dd514fc98621c
#
_entry.id   3e9b58a2bed23e4c8e2dd514fc98621c
#
_cell.length_a   1.000
_cell.length_b   1.000
_cell.length_c   1.000
_cell.angle_alpha   90.00
_cell.angle_beta   90.00
_cell.angle_gamma   90.00
#
_symmetry.space_group_name_H-M   'P 1'
#
loop_
_entity.id
_entity.type
_entity.pdbx_description
1 polymer ?
#
loop_
_entity_poly.entity_id
_entity_poly.type
_entity_poly.pdbx_seq_one_letter_code
_entity_poly.pdbx_strand_id
1 'polypeptide(L)'
;MAIKIHPPPTGCGDSGAAAPATRLPAWLRRALPTSPVFGRTRALLEELRLHTVCESARCPNHWECWSRGTATFMIGGDHCTRACRFCAVTTAKPLPLDPDEPRRVAEATHRLGLRHVVITAVARDDLPDGGADHFRRTIEAVRERNPGTVIEVLTPDFNGDPDAVATVLSALPEIFNHNLETVRRLTPAVRHRATYDRSLRVLELARRLARGPLWTKSGLMLGLGETAEEVLGALRDLRAVGCDIVTLGQYLRPTPAHLPVVEYVPPDRFAWYGEQARALGFRHVASAPMVRSSYHADDFHVESAASAGPGAPH
;
A
#
# COMPACT_ATOMS: atom_id res chain seq x y z
N MET A 1 -21.24 21.90 6.74
CA MET A 1 -21.02 21.75 8.20
C MET A 1 -19.51 21.84 8.42
N ALA A 2 -18.99 22.85 9.13
CA ALA A 2 -17.56 23.00 9.33
C ALA A 2 -17.05 21.93 10.33
N ILE A 3 -16.14 21.08 9.87
CA ILE A 3 -15.50 20.05 10.71
C ILE A 3 -14.60 20.76 11.71
N LYS A 4 -14.86 20.61 13.02
CA LYS A 4 -13.98 21.13 14.07
C LYS A 4 -12.68 20.34 14.07
N ILE A 5 -11.60 20.95 13.59
CA ILE A 5 -10.25 20.41 13.66
C ILE A 5 -9.73 20.74 15.08
N HIS A 6 -9.52 19.72 15.90
CA HIS A 6 -8.86 19.88 17.19
C HIS A 6 -7.36 20.07 16.98
N PRO A 7 -6.70 20.95 17.77
CA PRO A 7 -5.25 21.12 17.66
C PRO A 7 -4.53 19.80 18.00
N PRO A 8 -3.32 19.58 17.44
CA PRO A 8 -2.50 18.40 17.78
C PRO A 8 -2.14 18.42 19.27
N PRO A 9 -1.91 17.26 19.89
CA PRO A 9 -1.52 17.18 21.29
C PRO A 9 -0.28 18.05 21.57
N THR A 10 -0.33 18.81 22.67
CA THR A 10 0.73 19.73 23.10
C THR A 10 1.99 18.94 23.45
N GLY A 11 3.02 19.10 22.67
CA GLY A 11 4.33 18.45 22.72
C GLY A 11 5.15 18.72 21.46
N CYS A 12 4.54 19.36 20.47
CA CYS A 12 5.15 19.76 19.22
C CYS A 12 5.53 21.24 19.26
N GLY A 13 6.51 21.58 20.09
CA GLY A 13 7.27 22.80 19.87
C GLY A 13 8.12 22.63 18.61
N ASP A 14 8.28 23.70 17.82
CA ASP A 14 9.30 23.83 16.78
C ASP A 14 10.68 23.57 17.42
N SER A 15 11.03 22.31 17.59
CA SER A 15 12.37 21.91 17.97
C SER A 15 13.19 21.92 16.69
N GLY A 16 14.06 22.92 16.58
CA GLY A 16 15.11 22.97 15.57
C GLY A 16 15.74 21.59 15.40
N ALA A 17 16.07 21.22 14.16
CA ALA A 17 16.52 19.91 13.72
C ALA A 17 17.44 19.21 14.73
N ALA A 18 16.87 18.38 15.58
CA ALA A 18 17.62 17.48 16.42
C ALA A 18 18.30 16.45 15.52
N ALA A 19 19.61 16.24 15.70
CA ALA A 19 20.36 15.22 14.99
C ALA A 19 19.62 13.87 15.10
N PRO A 20 19.51 13.09 14.00
CA PRO A 20 18.73 11.87 13.98
C PRO A 20 19.22 10.95 15.09
N ALA A 21 18.31 10.54 15.97
CA ALA A 21 18.62 9.64 17.07
C ALA A 21 19.26 8.37 16.50
N THR A 22 20.46 8.02 16.95
CA THR A 22 21.22 6.84 16.47
C THR A 22 20.53 5.52 16.80
N ARG A 23 19.48 5.51 17.60
CA ARG A 23 18.66 4.34 17.98
C ARG A 23 17.19 4.58 17.70
N LEU A 24 16.52 3.55 17.13
CA LEU A 24 15.06 3.56 16.97
C LEU A 24 14.36 3.76 18.32
N PRO A 25 13.33 4.62 18.40
CA PRO A 25 12.45 4.75 19.55
C PRO A 25 11.89 3.39 20.00
N ALA A 26 11.51 3.27 21.27
CA ALA A 26 11.02 2.02 21.83
C ALA A 26 9.79 1.48 21.09
N TRP A 27 8.87 2.34 20.66
CA TRP A 27 7.65 1.97 19.93
C TRP A 27 7.87 1.47 18.50
N LEU A 28 9.08 1.63 17.95
CA LEU A 28 9.47 1.10 16.63
C LEU A 28 10.31 -0.18 16.72
N ARG A 29 10.64 -0.65 17.92
CA ARG A 29 11.42 -1.88 18.11
C ARG A 29 10.49 -3.09 18.08
N ARG A 30 10.91 -4.14 17.38
CA ARG A 30 10.18 -5.40 17.29
C ARG A 30 11.04 -6.55 17.77
N ALA A 31 10.42 -7.51 18.44
CA ALA A 31 11.04 -8.80 18.74
C ALA A 31 11.11 -9.65 17.46
N LEU A 32 12.17 -10.43 17.32
CA LEU A 32 12.24 -11.41 16.24
C LEU A 32 11.29 -12.57 16.55
N PRO A 33 10.49 -13.03 15.57
CA PRO A 33 9.58 -14.15 15.76
C PRO A 33 10.35 -15.47 15.86
N THR A 34 9.78 -16.38 16.63
CA THR A 34 10.27 -17.77 16.78
C THR A 34 9.35 -18.78 16.13
N SER A 35 8.34 -18.32 15.37
CA SER A 35 7.31 -19.17 14.79
C SER A 35 7.84 -20.03 13.62
N PRO A 36 7.56 -21.35 13.60
CA PRO A 36 7.90 -22.20 12.46
C PRO A 36 7.10 -21.86 11.19
N VAL A 37 6.01 -21.09 11.31
CA VAL A 37 5.19 -20.62 10.17
C VAL A 37 6.01 -19.72 9.26
N PHE A 38 6.89 -18.89 9.82
CA PHE A 38 7.78 -18.03 9.02
C PHE A 38 8.61 -18.85 8.02
N GLY A 39 9.25 -19.92 8.49
CA GLY A 39 10.06 -20.79 7.63
C GLY A 39 9.25 -21.48 6.52
N ARG A 40 8.03 -21.91 6.83
CA ARG A 40 7.11 -22.51 5.84
C ARG A 40 6.68 -21.49 4.78
N THR A 41 6.32 -20.27 5.20
CA THR A 41 5.95 -19.18 4.26
C THR A 41 7.11 -18.88 3.34
N ARG A 42 8.32 -18.75 3.88
CA ARG A 42 9.53 -18.52 3.09
C ARG A 42 9.79 -19.63 2.08
N ALA A 43 9.79 -20.90 2.52
CA ALA A 43 10.03 -22.04 1.65
C ALA A 43 9.00 -22.13 0.50
N LEU A 44 7.74 -21.82 0.78
CA LEU A 44 6.69 -21.77 -0.24
C LEU A 44 6.95 -20.71 -1.31
N LEU A 45 7.33 -19.51 -0.89
CA LEU A 45 7.63 -18.40 -1.80
C LEU A 45 8.85 -18.70 -2.68
N GLU A 46 9.90 -19.30 -2.09
CA GLU A 46 11.10 -19.75 -2.80
C GLU A 46 10.77 -20.86 -3.81
N GLU A 47 10.01 -21.88 -3.39
CA GLU A 47 9.54 -22.99 -4.26
C GLU A 47 8.79 -22.46 -5.49
N LEU A 48 7.87 -21.52 -5.26
CA LEU A 48 7.05 -20.92 -6.32
C LEU A 48 7.77 -19.77 -7.05
N ARG A 49 8.99 -19.44 -6.70
CA ARG A 49 9.79 -18.34 -7.30
C ARG A 49 9.00 -17.04 -7.36
N LEU A 50 8.38 -16.65 -6.24
CA LEU A 50 7.57 -15.44 -6.11
C LEU A 50 8.33 -14.36 -5.37
N HIS A 51 8.19 -13.13 -5.84
CA HIS A 51 8.71 -11.95 -5.18
C HIS A 51 7.67 -11.36 -4.23
N THR A 52 8.16 -10.77 -3.13
CA THR A 52 7.31 -10.06 -2.17
C THR A 52 7.86 -8.66 -1.89
N VAL A 53 6.95 -7.69 -1.70
CA VAL A 53 7.35 -6.38 -1.23
C VAL A 53 7.91 -6.43 0.20
N CYS A 54 7.57 -7.49 0.96
CA CYS A 54 8.07 -7.71 2.31
C CYS A 54 9.60 -7.80 2.34
N GLU A 55 10.20 -8.53 1.40
CA GLU A 55 11.65 -8.66 1.25
C GLU A 55 12.24 -7.51 0.44
N SER A 56 11.73 -7.29 -0.78
CA SER A 56 12.30 -6.33 -1.73
C SER A 56 12.29 -4.89 -1.21
N ALA A 57 11.26 -4.49 -0.47
CA ALA A 57 11.17 -3.18 0.17
C ALA A 57 11.73 -3.14 1.60
N ARG A 58 12.32 -4.25 2.11
CA ARG A 58 12.83 -4.35 3.49
C ARG A 58 11.80 -3.94 4.54
N CYS A 59 10.59 -4.49 4.42
CA CYS A 59 9.47 -4.16 5.28
C CYS A 59 9.77 -4.52 6.75
N PRO A 60 9.59 -3.60 7.72
CA PRO A 60 9.85 -3.88 9.14
C PRO A 60 8.88 -4.90 9.74
N ASN A 61 7.71 -5.12 9.10
CA ASN A 61 6.70 -6.08 9.54
C ASN A 61 6.87 -7.47 8.90
N HIS A 62 7.89 -7.67 8.06
CA HIS A 62 8.18 -8.91 7.34
C HIS A 62 8.07 -10.14 8.25
N TRP A 63 8.76 -10.11 9.41
CA TRP A 63 8.79 -11.19 10.37
C TRP A 63 7.42 -11.53 10.95
N GLU A 64 6.62 -10.52 11.27
CA GLU A 64 5.28 -10.69 11.84
C GLU A 64 4.32 -11.25 10.80
N CYS A 65 4.25 -10.63 9.62
CA CYS A 65 3.35 -11.05 8.54
C CYS A 65 3.60 -12.50 8.13
N TRP A 66 4.85 -12.88 7.89
CA TRP A 66 5.18 -14.25 7.49
C TRP A 66 4.95 -15.27 8.62
N SER A 67 5.10 -14.86 9.88
CA SER A 67 4.76 -15.71 11.03
C SER A 67 3.25 -15.93 11.18
N ARG A 68 2.43 -15.06 10.57
CA ARG A 68 0.99 -15.20 10.44
C ARG A 68 0.58 -15.94 9.15
N GLY A 69 1.53 -16.34 8.32
CA GLY A 69 1.27 -16.96 7.02
C GLY A 69 0.76 -15.97 5.97
N THR A 70 1.01 -14.66 6.12
CA THR A 70 0.57 -13.64 5.17
C THR A 70 1.76 -13.00 4.47
N ALA A 71 1.62 -12.71 3.18
CA ALA A 71 2.61 -12.01 2.36
C ALA A 71 1.92 -11.08 1.37
N THR A 72 2.63 -10.02 0.96
CA THR A 72 2.17 -9.16 -0.15
C THR A 72 2.98 -9.53 -1.38
N PHE A 73 2.30 -10.12 -2.37
CA PHE A 73 2.94 -10.55 -3.61
C PHE A 73 3.33 -9.34 -4.46
N MET A 74 4.54 -9.37 -5.00
CA MET A 74 5.04 -8.35 -5.92
C MET A 74 5.23 -8.99 -7.30
N ILE A 75 4.37 -8.63 -8.22
CA ILE A 75 4.34 -9.17 -9.59
C ILE A 75 5.10 -8.27 -10.58
N GLY A 76 5.32 -8.79 -11.78
CA GLY A 76 6.04 -8.09 -12.85
C GLY A 76 7.56 -8.11 -12.68
N GLY A 77 8.07 -8.99 -11.81
CA GLY A 77 9.48 -9.15 -11.49
C GLY A 77 9.93 -8.34 -10.26
N ASP A 78 11.25 -8.24 -10.05
CA ASP A 78 11.89 -7.60 -8.90
C ASP A 78 12.67 -6.32 -9.25
N HIS A 79 12.64 -5.89 -10.53
CA HIS A 79 13.29 -4.67 -11.01
C HIS A 79 12.25 -3.62 -11.40
N CYS A 80 12.38 -2.43 -10.77
CA CYS A 80 11.48 -1.31 -11.01
C CYS A 80 12.10 -0.32 -12.00
N THR A 81 11.30 0.24 -12.91
CA THR A 81 11.73 1.32 -13.82
C THR A 81 11.89 2.67 -13.11
N ARG A 82 11.46 2.77 -11.84
CA ARG A 82 11.46 4.02 -11.07
C ARG A 82 12.37 3.93 -9.84
N ALA A 83 13.05 5.05 -9.54
CA ALA A 83 13.99 5.21 -8.44
C ALA A 83 13.41 6.09 -7.32
N CYS A 84 12.30 5.68 -6.71
CA CYS A 84 11.70 6.41 -5.59
C CYS A 84 12.64 6.39 -4.37
N ARG A 85 12.94 7.57 -3.81
CA ARG A 85 14.00 7.72 -2.80
C ARG A 85 13.66 7.14 -1.42
N PHE A 86 12.46 6.63 -1.23
CA PHE A 86 12.03 5.93 -0.02
C PHE A 86 12.05 4.40 -0.17
N CYS A 87 12.09 3.88 -1.41
CA CYS A 87 11.84 2.48 -1.73
C CYS A 87 13.14 1.70 -1.96
N ALA A 88 13.27 0.55 -1.33
CA ALA A 88 14.45 -0.32 -1.44
C ALA A 88 14.36 -1.34 -2.59
N VAL A 89 13.28 -1.36 -3.36
CA VAL A 89 13.16 -2.21 -4.56
C VAL A 89 14.23 -1.82 -5.56
N THR A 90 14.89 -2.81 -6.15
CA THR A 90 15.99 -2.59 -7.11
C THR A 90 15.52 -1.81 -8.34
N THR A 91 16.21 -0.72 -8.64
CA THR A 91 15.99 0.04 -9.88
C THR A 91 16.92 -0.46 -10.96
N ALA A 92 16.36 -1.06 -12.00
CA ALA A 92 17.10 -1.56 -13.16
C ALA A 92 16.15 -1.77 -14.35
N LYS A 93 16.70 -2.15 -15.51
CA LYS A 93 15.89 -2.61 -16.64
C LYS A 93 15.21 -3.92 -16.27
N PRO A 94 13.87 -3.99 -16.26
CA PRO A 94 13.15 -5.21 -15.91
C PRO A 94 13.35 -6.32 -16.96
N LEU A 95 13.22 -7.55 -16.52
CA LEU A 95 13.13 -8.71 -17.39
C LEU A 95 11.71 -8.78 -18.05
N PRO A 96 11.55 -9.55 -19.12
CA PRO A 96 10.22 -9.85 -19.66
C PRO A 96 9.28 -10.40 -18.58
N LEU A 97 7.98 -10.12 -18.71
CA LEU A 97 6.99 -10.69 -17.80
C LEU A 97 6.98 -12.22 -17.90
N ASP A 98 6.92 -12.87 -16.75
CA ASP A 98 6.76 -14.33 -16.70
C ASP A 98 5.26 -14.66 -16.89
N PRO A 99 4.87 -15.33 -17.97
CA PRO A 99 3.47 -15.64 -18.25
C PRO A 99 2.84 -16.60 -17.23
N ASP A 100 3.65 -17.36 -16.48
CA ASP A 100 3.20 -18.31 -15.45
C ASP A 100 3.12 -17.72 -14.04
N GLU A 101 3.61 -16.48 -13.82
CA GLU A 101 3.56 -15.82 -12.52
C GLU A 101 2.13 -15.72 -11.96
N PRO A 102 1.07 -15.35 -12.73
CA PRO A 102 -0.30 -15.32 -12.26
C PRO A 102 -0.77 -16.64 -11.63
N ARG A 103 -0.48 -17.77 -12.26
CA ARG A 103 -0.83 -19.12 -11.77
C ARG A 103 -0.10 -19.42 -10.44
N ARG A 104 1.18 -19.06 -10.33
CA ARG A 104 1.98 -19.29 -9.12
C ARG A 104 1.51 -18.42 -7.95
N VAL A 105 1.10 -17.17 -8.19
CA VAL A 105 0.48 -16.31 -7.18
C VAL A 105 -0.84 -16.92 -6.68
N ALA A 106 -1.67 -17.41 -7.59
CA ALA A 106 -2.92 -18.08 -7.25
C ALA A 106 -2.69 -19.34 -6.39
N GLU A 107 -1.68 -20.14 -6.73
CA GLU A 107 -1.30 -21.34 -5.96
C GLU A 107 -0.74 -20.97 -4.57
N ALA A 108 0.10 -19.94 -4.46
CA ALA A 108 0.59 -19.47 -3.17
C ALA A 108 -0.55 -18.96 -2.27
N THR A 109 -1.50 -18.21 -2.84
CA THR A 109 -2.70 -17.75 -2.15
C THR A 109 -3.49 -18.93 -1.57
N HIS A 110 -3.64 -19.99 -2.37
CA HIS A 110 -4.33 -21.22 -1.96
C HIS A 110 -3.60 -21.96 -0.83
N ARG A 111 -2.31 -22.22 -1.01
CA ARG A 111 -1.50 -22.97 -0.03
C ARG A 111 -1.31 -22.23 1.29
N LEU A 112 -1.31 -20.89 1.28
CA LEU A 112 -1.30 -20.05 2.49
C LEU A 112 -2.69 -19.90 3.11
N GLY A 113 -3.77 -20.33 2.44
CA GLY A 113 -5.14 -20.20 2.92
C GLY A 113 -5.59 -18.76 3.11
N LEU A 114 -5.16 -17.86 2.22
CA LEU A 114 -5.44 -16.42 2.37
C LEU A 114 -6.90 -16.11 2.10
N ARG A 115 -7.56 -15.48 3.05
CA ARG A 115 -8.91 -14.91 2.87
C ARG A 115 -8.87 -13.50 2.27
N HIS A 116 -7.73 -12.84 2.37
CA HIS A 116 -7.44 -11.54 1.78
C HIS A 116 -6.02 -11.58 1.20
N VAL A 117 -5.89 -11.34 -0.09
CA VAL A 117 -4.59 -11.29 -0.77
C VAL A 117 -4.30 -9.88 -1.23
N VAL A 118 -3.06 -9.43 -1.01
CA VAL A 118 -2.58 -8.15 -1.55
C VAL A 118 -1.56 -8.42 -2.65
N ILE A 119 -1.86 -7.90 -3.84
CA ILE A 119 -1.04 -8.00 -5.05
C ILE A 119 -0.52 -6.61 -5.39
N THR A 120 0.78 -6.43 -5.40
CA THR A 120 1.41 -5.20 -5.88
C THR A 120 2.34 -5.50 -7.03
N ALA A 121 2.91 -4.48 -7.66
CA ALA A 121 3.89 -4.64 -8.72
C ALA A 121 5.01 -3.60 -8.63
N VAL A 122 6.15 -3.90 -9.24
CA VAL A 122 7.11 -2.86 -9.65
C VAL A 122 6.49 -1.98 -10.74
N ALA A 123 6.97 -0.74 -10.87
CA ALA A 123 6.57 0.08 -12.03
C ALA A 123 7.23 -0.50 -13.30
N ARG A 124 6.43 -0.62 -14.34
CA ARG A 124 6.79 -1.18 -15.65
C ARG A 124 6.55 -0.13 -16.76
N ASP A 125 7.17 1.06 -16.60
CA ASP A 125 7.08 2.13 -17.62
C ASP A 125 7.69 1.71 -18.97
N ASP A 126 8.32 0.54 -19.04
CA ASP A 126 8.83 -0.12 -20.24
C ASP A 126 7.75 -0.85 -21.05
N LEU A 127 6.59 -1.12 -20.44
CA LEU A 127 5.45 -1.75 -21.07
C LEU A 127 4.41 -0.71 -21.50
N PRO A 128 3.74 -0.92 -22.66
CA PRO A 128 2.75 0.04 -23.17
C PRO A 128 1.59 0.31 -22.20
N ASP A 129 1.14 -0.71 -21.46
CA ASP A 129 0.05 -0.67 -20.49
C ASP A 129 0.53 -0.50 -19.04
N GLY A 130 1.83 -0.31 -18.83
CA GLY A 130 2.42 -0.23 -17.49
C GLY A 130 2.29 -1.51 -16.66
N GLY A 131 1.95 -2.65 -17.27
CA GLY A 131 1.72 -3.96 -16.65
C GLY A 131 0.28 -4.19 -16.19
N ALA A 132 -0.68 -3.41 -16.67
CA ALA A 132 -2.09 -3.52 -16.27
C ALA A 132 -2.72 -4.87 -16.64
N ASP A 133 -2.42 -5.43 -17.83
CA ASP A 133 -2.90 -6.76 -18.23
C ASP A 133 -2.34 -7.86 -17.33
N HIS A 134 -1.11 -7.71 -16.86
CA HIS A 134 -0.52 -8.67 -15.93
C HIS A 134 -1.23 -8.68 -14.56
N PHE A 135 -1.64 -7.50 -14.06
CA PHE A 135 -2.54 -7.41 -12.90
C PHE A 135 -3.86 -8.12 -13.16
N ARG A 136 -4.53 -7.82 -14.29
CA ARG A 136 -5.81 -8.44 -14.67
C ARG A 136 -5.71 -9.97 -14.65
N ARG A 137 -4.72 -10.54 -15.34
CA ARG A 137 -4.49 -11.99 -15.40
C ARG A 137 -4.21 -12.59 -14.02
N THR A 138 -3.48 -11.87 -13.17
CA THR A 138 -3.18 -12.33 -11.80
C THR A 138 -4.44 -12.34 -10.94
N ILE A 139 -5.28 -11.31 -11.02
CA ILE A 139 -6.56 -11.24 -10.29
C ILE A 139 -7.47 -12.40 -10.73
N GLU A 140 -7.61 -12.62 -12.05
CA GLU A 140 -8.44 -13.68 -12.61
C GLU A 140 -7.98 -15.07 -12.15
N ALA A 141 -6.67 -15.35 -12.23
CA ALA A 141 -6.09 -16.60 -11.76
C ALA A 141 -6.30 -16.85 -10.26
N VAL A 142 -6.13 -15.80 -9.43
CA VAL A 142 -6.37 -15.88 -8.00
C VAL A 142 -7.84 -16.15 -7.70
N ARG A 143 -8.75 -15.44 -8.36
CA ARG A 143 -10.20 -15.60 -8.18
C ARG A 143 -10.69 -16.99 -8.58
N GLU A 144 -10.20 -17.51 -9.70
CA GLU A 144 -10.54 -18.86 -10.18
C GLU A 144 -10.10 -19.94 -9.17
N ARG A 145 -8.85 -19.83 -8.67
CA ARG A 145 -8.26 -20.85 -7.79
C ARG A 145 -8.74 -20.74 -6.34
N ASN A 146 -9.15 -19.53 -5.90
CA ASN A 146 -9.48 -19.19 -4.50
C ASN A 146 -10.83 -18.45 -4.43
N PRO A 147 -11.95 -19.13 -4.69
CA PRO A 147 -13.27 -18.51 -4.59
C PRO A 147 -13.52 -17.92 -3.20
N GLY A 148 -14.02 -16.68 -3.13
CA GLY A 148 -14.32 -16.01 -1.87
C GLY A 148 -13.14 -15.26 -1.23
N THR A 149 -11.92 -15.36 -1.78
CA THR A 149 -10.80 -14.53 -1.34
C THR A 149 -11.00 -13.07 -1.76
N VAL A 150 -10.86 -12.14 -0.83
CA VAL A 150 -10.82 -10.70 -1.12
C VAL A 150 -9.50 -10.37 -1.80
N ILE A 151 -9.55 -9.67 -2.94
CA ILE A 151 -8.37 -9.29 -3.71
C ILE A 151 -8.17 -7.79 -3.63
N GLU A 152 -7.07 -7.38 -3.01
CA GLU A 152 -6.57 -6.01 -3.00
C GLU A 152 -5.41 -5.89 -4.01
N VAL A 153 -5.47 -4.86 -4.85
CA VAL A 153 -4.34 -4.50 -5.73
C VAL A 153 -3.72 -3.19 -5.29
N LEU A 154 -2.41 -3.14 -5.11
CA LEU A 154 -1.64 -1.91 -4.89
C LEU A 154 -0.89 -1.59 -6.20
N THR A 155 -1.45 -0.67 -6.97
CA THR A 155 -0.99 -0.39 -8.34
C THR A 155 0.04 0.75 -8.42
N PRO A 156 0.91 0.77 -9.45
CA PRO A 156 1.58 1.98 -9.89
C PRO A 156 0.55 2.99 -10.43
N ASP A 157 1.01 4.20 -10.80
CA ASP A 157 0.12 5.23 -11.33
C ASP A 157 -0.23 5.06 -12.82
N PHE A 158 0.30 4.04 -13.50
CA PHE A 158 0.12 3.78 -14.93
C PHE A 158 0.25 5.05 -15.80
N ASN A 159 1.08 6.01 -15.38
CA ASN A 159 1.20 7.35 -15.98
C ASN A 159 -0.14 8.11 -16.10
N GLY A 160 -1.17 7.72 -15.35
CA GLY A 160 -2.50 8.28 -15.37
C GLY A 160 -3.37 7.81 -16.53
N ASP A 161 -2.98 6.72 -17.18
CA ASP A 161 -3.72 6.13 -18.32
C ASP A 161 -5.05 5.50 -17.84
N PRO A 162 -6.21 5.99 -18.32
CA PRO A 162 -7.51 5.46 -17.96
C PRO A 162 -7.74 4.04 -18.48
N ASP A 163 -7.18 3.66 -19.63
CA ASP A 163 -7.37 2.34 -20.21
C ASP A 163 -6.61 1.27 -19.41
N ALA A 164 -5.42 1.60 -18.90
CA ALA A 164 -4.69 0.73 -17.99
C ALA A 164 -5.46 0.52 -16.66
N VAL A 165 -6.01 1.59 -16.06
CA VAL A 165 -6.85 1.48 -14.87
C VAL A 165 -8.10 0.63 -15.16
N ALA A 166 -8.79 0.87 -16.29
CA ALA A 166 -9.96 0.09 -16.70
C ALA A 166 -9.62 -1.41 -16.91
N THR A 167 -8.44 -1.70 -17.45
CA THR A 167 -7.95 -3.08 -17.62
C THR A 167 -7.84 -3.81 -16.30
N VAL A 168 -7.21 -3.20 -15.28
CA VAL A 168 -7.13 -3.80 -13.94
C VAL A 168 -8.52 -4.01 -13.34
N LEU A 169 -9.41 -3.00 -13.46
CA LEU A 169 -10.75 -3.04 -12.89
C LEU A 169 -11.67 -4.04 -13.60
N SER A 170 -11.37 -4.44 -14.85
CA SER A 170 -12.16 -5.45 -15.56
C SER A 170 -12.15 -6.81 -14.89
N ALA A 171 -11.11 -7.12 -14.09
CA ALA A 171 -11.01 -8.33 -13.28
C ALA A 171 -11.69 -8.21 -11.90
N LEU A 172 -12.35 -7.08 -11.61
CA LEU A 172 -13.19 -6.84 -10.43
C LEU A 172 -12.46 -7.07 -9.08
N PRO A 173 -11.30 -6.44 -8.81
CA PRO A 173 -10.73 -6.48 -7.47
C PRO A 173 -11.69 -5.81 -6.47
N GLU A 174 -11.70 -6.27 -5.22
CA GLU A 174 -12.53 -5.69 -4.16
C GLU A 174 -11.95 -4.36 -3.65
N ILE A 175 -10.61 -4.25 -3.66
CA ILE A 175 -9.91 -3.03 -3.21
C ILE A 175 -8.89 -2.60 -4.26
N PHE A 176 -9.04 -1.36 -4.73
CA PHE A 176 -8.04 -0.70 -5.56
C PHE A 176 -7.25 0.29 -4.72
N ASN A 177 -5.99 -0.03 -4.48
CA ASN A 177 -5.07 0.77 -3.69
C ASN A 177 -4.05 1.45 -4.60
N HIS A 178 -3.88 2.77 -4.42
CA HIS A 178 -2.78 3.52 -4.97
C HIS A 178 -2.29 4.55 -3.95
N ASN A 179 -1.07 4.38 -3.49
CA ASN A 179 -0.53 5.23 -2.43
C ASN A 179 -0.17 6.64 -2.91
N LEU A 180 -0.56 7.64 -2.14
CA LEU A 180 -0.11 9.01 -2.29
C LEU A 180 1.35 9.18 -1.81
N GLU A 181 1.77 8.35 -0.86
CA GLU A 181 3.08 8.20 -0.22
C GLU A 181 3.48 9.37 0.67
N THR A 182 3.30 10.61 0.23
CA THR A 182 3.64 11.82 0.99
C THR A 182 2.80 13.02 0.55
N VAL A 183 2.98 14.16 1.22
CA VAL A 183 2.29 15.40 0.93
C VAL A 183 2.78 16.06 -0.37
N ARG A 184 1.97 16.96 -0.94
CA ARG A 184 2.21 17.62 -2.23
C ARG A 184 3.61 18.24 -2.33
N ARG A 185 4.03 19.02 -1.35
CA ARG A 185 5.33 19.69 -1.32
C ARG A 185 6.51 18.72 -1.41
N LEU A 186 6.41 17.59 -0.74
CA LEU A 186 7.50 16.61 -0.66
C LEU A 186 7.52 15.62 -1.84
N THR A 187 6.41 15.47 -2.57
CA THR A 187 6.29 14.48 -3.66
C THR A 187 7.45 14.53 -4.66
N PRO A 188 7.89 15.69 -5.19
CA PRO A 188 8.98 15.74 -6.17
C PRO A 188 10.33 15.24 -5.63
N ALA A 189 10.57 15.40 -4.32
CA ALA A 189 11.79 14.96 -3.67
C ALA A 189 11.76 13.49 -3.25
N VAL A 190 10.57 12.92 -3.04
CA VAL A 190 10.36 11.57 -2.48
C VAL A 190 10.11 10.54 -3.58
N ARG A 191 9.29 10.89 -4.58
CA ARG A 191 8.82 9.98 -5.63
C ARG A 191 9.49 10.29 -6.96
N HIS A 192 9.93 9.23 -7.65
CA HIS A 192 10.48 9.36 -9.00
C HIS A 192 9.36 9.25 -10.04
N ARG A 193 9.28 10.23 -10.95
CA ARG A 193 8.29 10.31 -12.04
C ARG A 193 6.82 10.38 -11.63
N ALA A 194 6.46 9.98 -10.43
CA ALA A 194 5.09 10.09 -9.93
C ALA A 194 4.80 11.52 -9.47
N THR A 195 3.58 12.00 -9.72
CA THR A 195 3.12 13.29 -9.23
C THR A 195 1.96 13.15 -8.27
N TYR A 196 1.79 14.12 -7.39
CA TYR A 196 0.72 14.15 -6.41
C TYR A 196 -0.66 14.12 -7.08
N ASP A 197 -0.88 15.00 -8.06
CA ASP A 197 -2.15 15.13 -8.76
C ASP A 197 -2.48 13.89 -9.61
N ARG A 198 -1.45 13.26 -10.22
CA ARG A 198 -1.64 12.01 -10.95
C ARG A 198 -2.09 10.89 -10.02
N SER A 199 -1.56 10.82 -8.81
CA SER A 199 -1.96 9.80 -7.83
C SER A 199 -3.42 9.98 -7.39
N LEU A 200 -3.87 11.22 -7.15
CA LEU A 200 -5.28 11.51 -6.90
C LEU A 200 -6.16 11.13 -8.09
N ARG A 201 -5.73 11.49 -9.31
CA ARG A 201 -6.45 11.16 -10.54
C ARG A 201 -6.61 9.66 -10.74
N VAL A 202 -5.61 8.85 -10.42
CA VAL A 202 -5.71 7.38 -10.52
C VAL A 202 -6.79 6.83 -9.61
N LEU A 203 -6.91 7.33 -8.37
CA LEU A 203 -7.97 6.94 -7.44
C LEU A 203 -9.36 7.42 -7.93
N GLU A 204 -9.45 8.63 -8.46
CA GLU A 204 -10.67 9.16 -9.08
C GLU A 204 -11.09 8.32 -10.29
N LEU A 205 -10.15 7.96 -11.17
CA LEU A 205 -10.38 7.08 -12.31
C LEU A 205 -10.88 5.72 -11.85
N ALA A 206 -10.25 5.12 -10.84
CA ALA A 206 -10.67 3.83 -10.31
C ALA A 206 -12.14 3.88 -9.83
N ARG A 207 -12.51 4.93 -9.10
CA ARG A 207 -13.89 5.14 -8.63
C ARG A 207 -14.89 5.29 -9.79
N ARG A 208 -14.52 6.09 -10.79
CA ARG A 208 -15.40 6.39 -11.93
C ARG A 208 -15.55 5.21 -12.89
N LEU A 209 -14.51 4.41 -13.08
CA LEU A 209 -14.48 3.30 -14.06
C LEU A 209 -14.90 1.96 -13.43
N ALA A 210 -15.12 1.90 -12.14
CA ALA A 210 -15.58 0.69 -11.46
C ALA A 210 -16.90 0.20 -12.03
N ARG A 211 -16.99 -1.10 -12.34
CA ARG A 211 -18.19 -1.77 -12.87
C ARG A 211 -18.97 -2.55 -11.81
N GLY A 212 -18.51 -2.52 -10.56
CA GLY A 212 -19.09 -3.21 -9.42
C GLY A 212 -18.66 -2.57 -8.11
N PRO A 213 -19.00 -3.18 -6.97
CA PRO A 213 -18.53 -2.72 -5.67
C PRO A 213 -17.01 -2.61 -5.64
N LEU A 214 -16.50 -1.44 -5.34
CA LEU A 214 -15.07 -1.18 -5.26
C LEU A 214 -14.78 -0.26 -4.07
N TRP A 215 -13.82 -0.65 -3.25
CA TRP A 215 -13.24 0.20 -2.24
C TRP A 215 -11.93 0.79 -2.76
N THR A 216 -11.76 2.10 -2.61
CA THR A 216 -10.50 2.76 -2.96
C THR A 216 -9.67 3.01 -1.71
N LYS A 217 -8.37 2.79 -1.81
CA LYS A 217 -7.44 2.87 -0.69
C LYS A 217 -6.20 3.68 -1.06
N SER A 218 -5.65 4.40 -0.07
CA SER A 218 -4.39 5.11 -0.21
C SER A 218 -3.59 5.09 1.09
N GLY A 219 -2.29 5.34 0.99
CA GLY A 219 -1.39 5.41 2.14
C GLY A 219 -0.44 6.60 2.07
N LEU A 220 -0.08 7.11 3.26
CA LEU A 220 0.98 8.09 3.45
C LEU A 220 2.01 7.58 4.47
N MET A 221 3.26 7.89 4.19
CA MET A 221 4.36 7.74 5.13
C MET A 221 4.60 9.09 5.82
N LEU A 222 4.74 9.08 7.14
CA LEU A 222 5.02 10.26 7.96
C LEU A 222 6.45 10.23 8.49
N GLY A 223 7.02 11.41 8.74
CA GLY A 223 8.37 11.60 9.24
C GLY A 223 9.39 11.97 8.16
N LEU A 224 8.93 12.46 7.00
CA LEU A 224 9.74 12.98 5.90
C LEU A 224 9.89 14.53 5.94
N GLY A 225 9.29 15.20 6.94
CA GLY A 225 9.33 16.66 7.11
C GLY A 225 8.06 17.38 6.66
N GLU A 226 6.96 16.65 6.56
CA GLU A 226 5.62 17.20 6.37
C GLU A 226 5.12 17.89 7.66
N THR A 227 4.31 18.94 7.49
CA THR A 227 3.60 19.55 8.62
C THR A 227 2.24 18.87 8.86
N ALA A 228 1.68 19.07 10.04
CA ALA A 228 0.35 18.54 10.35
C ALA A 228 -0.73 19.04 9.40
N GLU A 229 -0.68 20.32 9.02
CA GLU A 229 -1.64 20.92 8.08
C GLU A 229 -1.52 20.32 6.68
N GLU A 230 -0.30 20.01 6.22
CA GLU A 230 -0.08 19.33 4.94
C GLU A 230 -0.65 17.91 4.94
N VAL A 231 -0.51 17.17 6.05
CA VAL A 231 -1.12 15.83 6.19
C VAL A 231 -2.64 15.94 6.15
N LEU A 232 -3.24 16.87 6.90
CA LEU A 232 -4.68 17.11 6.87
C LEU A 232 -5.16 17.56 5.47
N GLY A 233 -4.37 18.36 4.76
CA GLY A 233 -4.60 18.72 3.38
C GLY A 233 -4.66 17.49 2.47
N ALA A 234 -3.68 16.59 2.59
CA ALA A 234 -3.63 15.35 1.82
C ALA A 234 -4.83 14.42 2.13
N LEU A 235 -5.25 14.35 3.40
CA LEU A 235 -6.46 13.59 3.76
C LEU A 235 -7.72 14.19 3.14
N ARG A 236 -7.87 15.51 3.12
CA ARG A 236 -8.99 16.20 2.44
C ARG A 236 -8.99 15.93 0.94
N ASP A 237 -7.81 16.04 0.29
CA ASP A 237 -7.65 15.77 -1.15
C ASP A 237 -8.04 14.31 -1.49
N LEU A 238 -7.62 13.33 -0.68
CA LEU A 238 -8.01 11.92 -0.84
C LEU A 238 -9.53 11.73 -0.69
N ARG A 239 -10.15 12.38 0.28
CA ARG A 239 -11.62 12.30 0.42
C ARG A 239 -12.35 12.96 -0.75
N ALA A 240 -11.83 14.06 -1.27
CA ALA A 240 -12.42 14.76 -2.42
C ALA A 240 -12.50 13.87 -3.67
N VAL A 241 -11.54 12.97 -3.86
CA VAL A 241 -11.56 11.97 -4.96
C VAL A 241 -12.28 10.67 -4.58
N GLY A 242 -12.93 10.61 -3.41
CA GLY A 242 -13.74 9.48 -2.97
C GLY A 242 -12.97 8.30 -2.38
N CYS A 243 -11.75 8.51 -1.88
CA CYS A 243 -10.98 7.45 -1.23
C CYS A 243 -11.66 6.97 0.06
N ASP A 244 -11.89 5.65 0.18
CA ASP A 244 -12.63 5.02 1.29
C ASP A 244 -11.74 4.65 2.46
N ILE A 245 -10.51 4.17 2.18
CA ILE A 245 -9.58 3.61 3.16
C ILE A 245 -8.29 4.43 3.16
N VAL A 246 -7.80 4.79 4.34
CA VAL A 246 -6.48 5.44 4.46
C VAL A 246 -5.58 4.74 5.47
N THR A 247 -4.30 4.62 5.12
CA THR A 247 -3.26 4.11 6.01
C THR A 247 -2.20 5.18 6.25
N LEU A 248 -1.83 5.39 7.52
CA LEU A 248 -0.76 6.31 7.92
C LEU A 248 0.28 5.54 8.72
N GLY A 249 1.53 5.54 8.26
CA GLY A 249 2.62 4.81 8.90
C GLY A 249 3.92 5.61 8.94
N GLN A 250 4.83 5.28 9.86
CA GLN A 250 6.13 5.94 9.95
C GLN A 250 7.03 5.56 8.77
N TYR A 251 7.62 6.54 8.10
CA TYR A 251 8.74 6.29 7.20
C TYR A 251 9.93 5.73 7.98
N LEU A 252 10.46 4.60 7.54
CA LEU A 252 11.68 4.02 8.06
C LEU A 252 12.69 3.90 6.92
N ARG A 253 13.85 4.51 7.11
CA ARG A 253 14.92 4.54 6.11
C ARG A 253 15.48 3.15 5.86
N PRO A 254 15.35 2.58 4.65
CA PRO A 254 15.80 1.22 4.39
C PRO A 254 17.33 1.07 4.43
N THR A 255 18.06 2.04 3.88
CA THR A 255 19.54 2.09 3.88
C THR A 255 20.03 3.54 3.91
N PRO A 256 21.31 3.80 4.22
CA PRO A 256 21.89 5.15 4.18
C PRO A 256 21.79 5.87 2.82
N ALA A 257 21.55 5.15 1.72
CA ALA A 257 21.36 5.75 0.40
C ALA A 257 19.96 6.39 0.19
N HIS A 258 18.97 6.04 1.03
CA HIS A 258 17.61 6.56 0.95
C HIS A 258 17.47 7.86 1.74
N LEU A 259 16.29 8.51 1.61
CA LEU A 259 15.99 9.74 2.34
C LEU A 259 16.18 9.56 3.85
N PRO A 260 16.76 10.53 4.56
CA PRO A 260 16.81 10.48 6.02
C PRO A 260 15.40 10.55 6.62
N VAL A 261 15.22 9.94 7.79
CA VAL A 261 14.07 10.21 8.64
C VAL A 261 14.26 11.60 9.25
N VAL A 262 13.30 12.49 9.04
CA VAL A 262 13.33 13.85 9.62
C VAL A 262 12.79 13.82 11.03
N GLU A 263 11.71 13.03 11.27
CA GLU A 263 11.07 12.89 12.56
C GLU A 263 10.58 11.46 12.77
N TYR A 264 10.74 10.94 13.99
CA TYR A 264 10.01 9.76 14.45
C TYR A 264 8.73 10.23 15.12
N VAL A 265 7.62 10.21 14.37
CA VAL A 265 6.30 10.68 14.81
C VAL A 265 5.82 9.82 15.98
N PRO A 266 5.41 10.42 17.12
CA PRO A 266 4.94 9.70 18.28
C PRO A 266 3.60 8.99 18.03
N PRO A 267 3.30 7.87 18.74
CA PRO A 267 2.06 7.11 18.57
C PRO A 267 0.78 7.91 18.80
N ASP A 268 0.78 8.85 19.75
CA ASP A 268 -0.36 9.72 20.03
C ASP A 268 -0.68 10.66 18.86
N ARG A 269 0.33 11.14 18.14
CA ARG A 269 0.12 11.93 16.92
C ARG A 269 -0.47 11.08 15.79
N PHE A 270 -0.07 9.81 15.66
CA PHE A 270 -0.72 8.88 14.74
C PHE A 270 -2.19 8.66 15.13
N ALA A 271 -2.47 8.48 16.43
CA ALA A 271 -3.85 8.33 16.92
C ALA A 271 -4.68 9.57 16.56
N TRP A 272 -4.14 10.78 16.78
CA TRP A 272 -4.80 12.03 16.41
C TRP A 272 -5.06 12.14 14.90
N TYR A 273 -4.09 11.82 14.02
CA TYR A 273 -4.34 11.79 12.57
C TYR A 273 -5.43 10.77 12.22
N GLY A 274 -5.48 9.63 12.88
CA GLY A 274 -6.51 8.64 12.69
C GLY A 274 -7.90 9.17 13.04
N GLU A 275 -8.05 9.94 14.13
CA GLU A 275 -9.29 10.61 14.51
C GLU A 275 -9.72 11.65 13.47
N GLN A 276 -8.76 12.49 13.00
CA GLN A 276 -9.04 13.46 11.95
C GLN A 276 -9.50 12.78 10.64
N ALA A 277 -8.86 11.68 10.25
CA ALA A 277 -9.27 10.93 9.07
C ALA A 277 -10.70 10.36 9.22
N ARG A 278 -11.06 9.79 10.38
CA ARG A 278 -12.41 9.33 10.65
C ARG A 278 -13.43 10.48 10.59
N ALA A 279 -13.09 11.64 11.17
CA ALA A 279 -13.94 12.84 11.13
C ALA A 279 -14.15 13.36 9.69
N LEU A 280 -13.18 13.15 8.79
CA LEU A 280 -13.31 13.46 7.36
C LEU A 280 -14.17 12.44 6.60
N GLY A 281 -14.63 11.35 7.23
CA GLY A 281 -15.52 10.36 6.65
C GLY A 281 -14.82 9.24 5.89
N PHE A 282 -13.54 8.94 6.17
CA PHE A 282 -12.96 7.67 5.72
C PHE A 282 -13.67 6.51 6.40
N ARG A 283 -14.03 5.48 5.63
CA ARG A 283 -14.75 4.30 6.13
C ARG A 283 -13.85 3.42 7.00
N HIS A 284 -12.57 3.28 6.58
CA HIS A 284 -11.54 2.58 7.35
C HIS A 284 -10.27 3.42 7.48
N VAL A 285 -9.69 3.42 8.66
CA VAL A 285 -8.48 4.20 8.98
C VAL A 285 -7.55 3.33 9.82
N ALA A 286 -6.36 3.06 9.27
CA ALA A 286 -5.25 2.50 10.03
C ALA A 286 -4.16 3.57 10.19
N SER A 287 -3.89 3.97 11.43
CA SER A 287 -2.91 5.04 11.72
C SER A 287 -2.11 4.66 12.95
N ALA A 288 -0.87 4.22 12.73
CA ALA A 288 0.09 3.87 13.79
C ALA A 288 1.51 3.78 13.21
N PRO A 289 2.56 3.87 14.03
CA PRO A 289 3.95 3.88 13.55
C PRO A 289 4.32 2.69 12.65
N MET A 290 3.81 1.50 12.93
CA MET A 290 4.13 0.29 12.18
C MET A 290 3.16 -0.03 11.03
N VAL A 291 2.12 0.78 10.83
CA VAL A 291 1.18 0.60 9.71
C VAL A 291 1.91 0.71 8.37
N ARG A 292 1.51 -0.15 7.44
CA ARG A 292 1.89 -0.17 6.02
C ARG A 292 0.62 -0.40 5.20
N SER A 293 0.66 -0.11 3.90
CA SER A 293 -0.52 -0.23 3.04
C SER A 293 -1.17 -1.61 3.08
N SER A 294 -0.38 -2.68 3.20
CA SER A 294 -0.87 -4.06 3.26
C SER A 294 -0.81 -4.69 4.66
N TYR A 295 -0.41 -3.92 5.69
CA TYR A 295 -0.32 -4.44 7.05
C TYR A 295 -1.71 -4.61 7.64
N HIS A 296 -2.06 -5.82 8.08
CA HIS A 296 -3.40 -6.18 8.59
C HIS A 296 -4.51 -5.80 7.60
N ALA A 297 -4.28 -6.05 6.31
CA ALA A 297 -5.29 -5.74 5.28
C ALA A 297 -6.57 -6.57 5.47
N ASP A 298 -6.46 -7.74 6.08
CA ASP A 298 -7.57 -8.62 6.46
C ASP A 298 -8.44 -8.10 7.62
N ASP A 299 -7.99 -7.09 8.36
CA ASP A 299 -8.80 -6.43 9.40
C ASP A 299 -9.87 -5.48 8.79
N PHE A 300 -9.73 -5.13 7.50
CA PHE A 300 -10.77 -4.42 6.77
C PHE A 300 -11.82 -5.40 6.26
N HIS A 301 -12.96 -5.49 6.95
CA HIS A 301 -14.06 -6.38 6.57
C HIS A 301 -14.74 -5.89 5.29
N VAL A 302 -14.11 -6.16 4.16
CA VAL A 302 -14.70 -5.98 2.81
C VAL A 302 -15.27 -7.34 2.39
N GLU A 303 -16.55 -7.37 2.04
CA GLU A 303 -17.16 -8.57 1.51
C GLU A 303 -16.62 -8.86 0.11
N SER A 304 -16.30 -10.14 -0.16
CA SER A 304 -15.94 -10.57 -1.50
C SER A 304 -17.11 -10.40 -2.47
N ALA A 305 -16.82 -10.01 -3.71
CA ALA A 305 -17.83 -9.89 -4.77
C ALA A 305 -18.62 -11.21 -5.00
N ALA A 306 -18.05 -12.36 -4.64
CA ALA A 306 -18.72 -13.66 -4.70
C ALA A 306 -19.76 -13.87 -3.59
N SER A 307 -19.71 -13.12 -2.49
CA SER A 307 -20.65 -13.23 -1.36
C SER A 307 -21.79 -12.22 -1.41
N ALA A 308 -21.71 -11.22 -2.29
CA ALA A 308 -22.79 -10.29 -2.54
C ALA A 308 -23.85 -10.94 -3.44
N GLY A 309 -24.82 -11.64 -2.85
CA GLY A 309 -26.00 -12.11 -3.57
C GLY A 309 -26.75 -10.94 -4.21
N PRO A 310 -27.53 -11.16 -5.31
CA PRO A 310 -28.28 -10.11 -5.97
C PRO A 310 -29.39 -9.60 -5.04
N GLY A 311 -29.21 -8.44 -4.44
CA GLY A 311 -30.28 -7.72 -3.77
C GLY A 311 -30.01 -7.21 -2.36
N ALA A 312 -29.32 -6.08 -2.26
CA ALA A 312 -29.57 -5.10 -1.21
C ALA A 312 -29.45 -3.71 -1.83
N PRO A 313 -30.51 -2.92 -1.90
CA PRO A 313 -30.43 -1.53 -2.34
C PRO A 313 -29.78 -0.68 -1.24
N HIS A 314 -28.89 0.21 -1.66
CA HIS A 314 -28.27 1.25 -0.83
C HIS A 314 -29.16 2.47 -0.69
#